data_44877d7440a90a56d57819170acec4a9
#
_entry.id   44877d7440a90a56d57819170acec4a9
#
_cell.length_a   1.000
_cell.length_b   1.000
_cell.length_c   1.000
_cell.angle_alpha   90.00
_cell.angle_beta   90.00
_cell.angle_gamma   90.00
#
_symmetry.space_group_name_H-M   'P 1'
#
loop_
_entity.id
_entity.type
_entity.pdbx_description
1 polymer ?
#
loop_
_entity_poly.entity_id
_entity_poly.type
_entity_poly.pdbx_seq_one_letter_code
_entity_poly.pdbx_strand_id
1 'polypeptide(L)'
;PIVAKKGTEWNGLEDLIGKKVADVQTDITITKPLLEKGYDPLNDIEWVEYPNYSDSLAAVLKGEVDYAVVGTSRNYEVAQNDGLEVMCYKSDNVPYYSCCRTVVTRKYLEENRDLLVKVMVDLLRGEQYYNANHDECVDIMVDYMGVDKAYCESYMNNEHFKISNDPLRNAVIDTWNTLDKTGFLPDTAKDINIEDHIDTSIYEEALAQCIEKYGDEDPEFWNGLKTFFDEHN
;
A
#
# COMPACT_ATOMS: atom_id res chain seq x y z
N PRO A 1 -2.76 -9.11 0.89
CA PRO A 1 -2.07 -10.38 1.20
C PRO A 1 -1.81 -11.24 -0.03
N ILE A 2 -0.87 -12.17 0.10
CA ILE A 2 -0.70 -13.34 -0.76
C ILE A 2 -1.56 -14.46 -0.19
N VAL A 3 -2.38 -15.07 -1.03
CA VAL A 3 -3.37 -16.08 -0.66
C VAL A 3 -3.14 -17.37 -1.46
N ALA A 4 -3.27 -18.52 -0.82
CA ALA A 4 -3.20 -19.82 -1.45
C ALA A 4 -4.34 -20.75 -0.96
N LYS A 5 -4.39 -21.98 -1.48
CA LYS A 5 -5.26 -23.01 -0.90
C LYS A 5 -4.83 -23.33 0.53
N LYS A 6 -5.81 -23.56 1.38
CA LYS A 6 -5.56 -23.96 2.76
C LYS A 6 -4.67 -25.19 2.86
N GLY A 7 -3.68 -25.10 3.74
CA GLY A 7 -2.69 -26.16 3.94
C GLY A 7 -1.55 -26.17 2.94
N THR A 8 -1.43 -25.11 2.09
CA THR A 8 -0.23 -24.91 1.27
C THR A 8 0.96 -24.59 2.19
N GLU A 9 2.09 -25.26 1.99
CA GLU A 9 3.33 -24.91 2.69
C GLU A 9 3.85 -23.57 2.20
N TRP A 10 4.32 -22.73 3.14
CA TRP A 10 4.86 -21.42 2.84
C TRP A 10 6.11 -21.16 3.68
N ASN A 11 7.23 -20.89 2.99
CA ASN A 11 8.52 -20.60 3.62
C ASN A 11 9.03 -19.18 3.27
N GLY A 12 8.38 -18.50 2.34
CA GLY A 12 8.72 -17.15 1.88
C GLY A 12 8.42 -16.94 0.40
N LEU A 13 8.77 -15.75 -0.11
CA LEU A 13 8.50 -15.36 -1.51
C LEU A 13 9.14 -16.30 -2.53
N GLU A 14 10.20 -17.01 -2.17
CA GLU A 14 10.86 -17.99 -3.03
C GLU A 14 9.94 -19.15 -3.45
N ASP A 15 8.90 -19.42 -2.64
CA ASP A 15 7.90 -20.44 -2.97
C ASP A 15 7.03 -20.06 -4.19
N LEU A 16 7.08 -18.78 -4.62
CA LEU A 16 6.43 -18.32 -5.85
C LEU A 16 7.20 -18.71 -7.14
N ILE A 17 8.48 -19.06 -7.01
CA ILE A 17 9.32 -19.42 -8.17
C ILE A 17 8.80 -20.71 -8.80
N GLY A 18 8.59 -20.69 -10.12
CA GLY A 18 8.02 -21.80 -10.89
C GLY A 18 6.52 -21.99 -10.71
N LYS A 19 5.82 -21.03 -10.09
CA LYS A 19 4.38 -21.09 -9.79
C LYS A 19 3.57 -20.12 -10.65
N LYS A 20 2.26 -20.37 -10.71
CA LYS A 20 1.28 -19.47 -11.30
C LYS A 20 0.75 -18.52 -10.22
N VAL A 21 0.95 -17.24 -10.43
CA VAL A 21 0.55 -16.19 -9.49
C VAL A 21 -0.44 -15.22 -10.13
N ALA A 22 -1.62 -15.13 -9.55
CA ALA A 22 -2.63 -14.16 -9.98
C ALA A 22 -2.27 -12.77 -9.44
N ASP A 23 -1.50 -12.02 -10.23
CA ASP A 23 -1.07 -10.65 -9.97
C ASP A 23 -0.43 -10.06 -11.24
N VAL A 24 0.19 -8.89 -11.12
CA VAL A 24 0.93 -8.19 -12.17
C VAL A 24 2.44 -8.16 -11.87
N GLN A 25 3.25 -8.24 -12.91
CA GLN A 25 4.72 -8.21 -12.80
C GLN A 25 5.27 -6.91 -12.19
N THR A 26 4.48 -5.84 -12.19
CA THR A 26 4.85 -4.54 -11.62
C THR A 26 4.67 -4.46 -10.10
N ASP A 27 4.21 -5.53 -9.44
CA ASP A 27 4.14 -5.57 -7.97
C ASP A 27 5.54 -5.65 -7.36
N ILE A 28 6.05 -4.49 -6.94
CA ILE A 28 7.39 -4.34 -6.37
C ILE A 28 7.53 -5.04 -5.01
N THR A 29 6.43 -5.36 -4.34
CA THR A 29 6.47 -6.04 -3.04
C THR A 29 6.84 -7.53 -3.16
N ILE A 30 6.79 -8.05 -4.37
CA ILE A 30 7.23 -9.39 -4.74
C ILE A 30 8.51 -9.32 -5.59
N THR A 31 8.50 -8.51 -6.65
CA THR A 31 9.60 -8.48 -7.63
C THR A 31 10.89 -7.97 -7.03
N LYS A 32 10.85 -6.88 -6.24
CA LYS A 32 12.05 -6.31 -5.63
C LYS A 32 12.79 -7.29 -4.69
N PRO A 33 12.14 -7.89 -3.66
CA PRO A 33 12.82 -8.82 -2.76
C PRO A 33 13.39 -10.05 -3.47
N LEU A 34 12.71 -10.55 -4.50
CA LEU A 34 13.21 -11.69 -5.28
C LEU A 34 14.42 -11.30 -6.15
N LEU A 35 14.40 -10.13 -6.79
CA LEU A 35 15.55 -9.59 -7.52
C LEU A 35 16.79 -9.41 -6.61
N GLU A 36 16.59 -8.88 -5.39
CA GLU A 36 17.65 -8.69 -4.40
C GLU A 36 18.28 -10.02 -3.96
N LYS A 37 17.50 -11.10 -3.97
CA LYS A 37 17.96 -12.47 -3.71
C LYS A 37 18.57 -13.17 -4.94
N GLY A 38 18.58 -12.50 -6.10
CA GLY A 38 19.19 -13.01 -7.32
C GLY A 38 18.27 -13.89 -8.19
N TYR A 39 16.97 -13.92 -7.94
CA TYR A 39 15.98 -14.54 -8.81
C TYR A 39 15.60 -13.62 -9.98
N ASP A 40 14.98 -14.19 -11.01
CA ASP A 40 14.37 -13.45 -12.11
C ASP A 40 12.83 -13.59 -12.05
N PRO A 41 12.15 -12.83 -11.17
CA PRO A 41 10.71 -12.99 -10.96
C PRO A 41 9.88 -12.71 -12.20
N LEU A 42 10.43 -12.03 -13.21
CA LEU A 42 9.71 -11.76 -14.45
C LEU A 42 9.61 -13.01 -15.34
N ASN A 43 10.60 -13.89 -15.28
CA ASN A 43 10.66 -15.13 -16.07
C ASN A 43 10.46 -16.38 -15.21
N ASP A 44 10.76 -16.33 -13.91
CA ASP A 44 10.68 -17.48 -13.00
C ASP A 44 9.29 -17.66 -12.39
N ILE A 45 8.38 -16.69 -12.55
CA ILE A 45 6.97 -16.74 -12.10
C ILE A 45 6.05 -16.66 -13.33
N GLU A 46 5.04 -17.52 -13.39
CA GLU A 46 3.97 -17.41 -14.40
C GLU A 46 2.88 -16.46 -13.87
N TRP A 47 2.95 -15.20 -14.30
CA TRP A 47 1.99 -14.17 -13.91
C TRP A 47 0.69 -14.29 -14.71
N VAL A 48 -0.45 -14.24 -14.03
CA VAL A 48 -1.79 -14.33 -14.62
C VAL A 48 -2.66 -13.20 -14.14
N GLU A 49 -3.04 -12.31 -15.04
CA GLU A 49 -3.90 -11.18 -14.70
C GLU A 49 -5.38 -11.58 -14.72
N TYR A 50 -6.13 -11.15 -13.69
CA TYR A 50 -7.57 -11.30 -13.58
C TYR A 50 -8.25 -9.92 -13.50
N PRO A 51 -9.50 -9.80 -13.97
CA PRO A 51 -10.21 -8.51 -13.96
C PRO A 51 -10.47 -7.93 -12.55
N ASN A 52 -10.54 -8.80 -11.54
CA ASN A 52 -10.77 -8.42 -10.15
C ASN A 52 -10.26 -9.49 -9.17
N TYR A 53 -10.16 -9.14 -7.91
CA TYR A 53 -9.66 -10.02 -6.87
C TYR A 53 -10.53 -11.25 -6.58
N SER A 54 -11.84 -11.17 -6.75
CA SER A 54 -12.73 -12.32 -6.52
C SER A 54 -12.49 -13.40 -7.58
N ASP A 55 -12.21 -13.02 -8.83
CA ASP A 55 -11.82 -13.96 -9.88
C ASP A 55 -10.45 -14.60 -9.58
N SER A 56 -9.50 -13.81 -9.06
CA SER A 56 -8.19 -14.33 -8.61
C SER A 56 -8.34 -15.38 -7.50
N LEU A 57 -9.16 -15.10 -6.48
CA LEU A 57 -9.43 -16.05 -5.39
C LEU A 57 -10.15 -17.31 -5.90
N ALA A 58 -11.11 -17.15 -6.81
CA ALA A 58 -11.80 -18.28 -7.43
C ALA A 58 -10.84 -19.17 -8.25
N ALA A 59 -9.86 -18.56 -8.93
CA ALA A 59 -8.84 -19.28 -9.68
C ALA A 59 -7.93 -20.11 -8.75
N VAL A 60 -7.54 -19.57 -7.59
CA VAL A 60 -6.83 -20.34 -6.56
C VAL A 60 -7.64 -21.55 -6.12
N LEU A 61 -8.92 -21.37 -5.77
CA LEU A 61 -9.80 -22.47 -5.35
C LEU A 61 -9.92 -23.58 -6.39
N LYS A 62 -10.04 -23.22 -7.66
CA LYS A 62 -10.09 -24.18 -8.79
C LYS A 62 -8.74 -24.84 -9.09
N GLY A 63 -7.62 -24.23 -8.66
CA GLY A 63 -6.27 -24.69 -8.99
C GLY A 63 -5.82 -24.26 -10.39
N GLU A 64 -6.39 -23.19 -10.91
CA GLU A 64 -5.95 -22.55 -12.16
C GLU A 64 -4.66 -21.74 -11.93
N VAL A 65 -4.49 -21.20 -10.71
CA VAL A 65 -3.24 -20.59 -10.20
C VAL A 65 -2.91 -21.16 -8.83
N ASP A 66 -1.64 -21.08 -8.44
CA ASP A 66 -1.14 -21.55 -7.14
C ASP A 66 -1.39 -20.50 -6.05
N TYR A 67 -1.16 -19.23 -6.37
CA TYR A 67 -1.28 -18.09 -5.47
C TYR A 67 -2.06 -16.95 -6.10
N ALA A 68 -2.67 -16.13 -5.25
CA ALA A 68 -3.25 -14.85 -5.66
C ALA A 68 -2.78 -13.74 -4.73
N VAL A 69 -2.51 -12.56 -5.29
CA VAL A 69 -2.23 -11.34 -4.53
C VAL A 69 -3.46 -10.46 -4.57
N VAL A 70 -3.98 -10.10 -3.41
CA VAL A 70 -5.22 -9.34 -3.31
C VAL A 70 -5.08 -8.18 -2.32
N GLY A 71 -6.01 -7.23 -2.40
CA GLY A 71 -6.05 -6.11 -1.43
C GLY A 71 -6.46 -6.58 -0.04
N THR A 72 -6.06 -5.86 1.02
CA THR A 72 -6.39 -6.15 2.43
C THR A 72 -7.90 -6.25 2.67
N SER A 73 -8.70 -5.49 1.91
CA SER A 73 -10.17 -5.56 1.95
C SER A 73 -10.75 -6.96 1.62
N ARG A 74 -9.95 -7.87 1.05
CA ARG A 74 -10.36 -9.24 0.77
C ARG A 74 -10.11 -10.21 1.93
N ASN A 75 -9.52 -9.75 3.03
CA ASN A 75 -9.32 -10.59 4.22
C ASN A 75 -10.62 -11.21 4.72
N TYR A 76 -11.73 -10.47 4.67
CA TYR A 76 -13.04 -10.99 5.05
C TYR A 76 -13.48 -12.15 4.15
N GLU A 77 -13.35 -12.00 2.83
CA GLU A 77 -13.70 -13.04 1.85
C GLU A 77 -12.83 -14.30 2.04
N VAL A 78 -11.52 -14.10 2.26
CA VAL A 78 -10.59 -15.21 2.54
C VAL A 78 -10.95 -15.92 3.85
N ALA A 79 -11.24 -15.17 4.91
CA ALA A 79 -11.59 -15.73 6.22
C ALA A 79 -12.92 -16.48 6.22
N GLN A 80 -13.86 -16.14 5.33
CA GLN A 80 -15.14 -16.85 5.18
C GLN A 80 -15.02 -18.11 4.31
N ASN A 81 -13.87 -18.37 3.71
CA ASN A 81 -13.66 -19.48 2.81
C ASN A 81 -12.70 -20.53 3.40
N ASP A 82 -13.26 -21.67 3.82
CA ASP A 82 -12.48 -22.77 4.42
C ASP A 82 -11.41 -23.36 3.49
N GLY A 83 -11.45 -23.06 2.20
CA GLY A 83 -10.49 -23.54 1.19
C GLY A 83 -9.30 -22.58 0.94
N LEU A 84 -9.29 -21.39 1.54
CA LEU A 84 -8.25 -20.37 1.35
C LEU A 84 -7.50 -20.08 2.65
N GLU A 85 -6.27 -19.60 2.49
CA GLU A 85 -5.42 -19.18 3.61
C GLU A 85 -4.50 -18.02 3.17
N VAL A 86 -4.29 -17.06 4.07
CA VAL A 86 -3.30 -16.00 3.88
C VAL A 86 -1.91 -16.55 4.18
N MET A 87 -0.99 -16.42 3.22
CA MET A 87 0.40 -16.85 3.38
C MET A 87 1.27 -15.77 4.02
N CYS A 88 1.16 -14.54 3.54
CA CYS A 88 1.83 -13.35 4.10
C CYS A 88 1.17 -12.07 3.60
N TYR A 89 1.57 -10.95 4.16
CA TYR A 89 1.19 -9.62 3.68
C TYR A 89 2.33 -8.95 2.92
N LYS A 90 1.99 -8.03 2.02
CA LYS A 90 2.96 -7.27 1.23
C LYS A 90 3.93 -6.48 2.12
N SER A 91 3.42 -5.92 3.22
CA SER A 91 4.19 -5.18 4.22
C SER A 91 5.24 -6.02 4.97
N ASP A 92 5.08 -7.35 5.00
CA ASP A 92 6.06 -8.24 5.60
C ASP A 92 7.34 -8.32 4.74
N ASN A 93 7.17 -8.15 3.42
CA ASN A 93 8.25 -8.24 2.45
C ASN A 93 8.90 -6.89 2.17
N VAL A 94 8.09 -5.84 2.05
CA VAL A 94 8.54 -4.46 1.79
C VAL A 94 7.77 -3.54 2.74
N PRO A 95 8.31 -3.27 3.94
CA PRO A 95 7.73 -2.30 4.86
C PRO A 95 7.61 -0.93 4.20
N TYR A 96 6.51 -0.24 4.46
CA TYR A 96 6.27 1.13 3.98
C TYR A 96 6.39 1.30 2.45
N TYR A 97 6.02 0.28 1.66
CA TYR A 97 6.01 0.41 0.20
C TYR A 97 5.04 1.49 -0.28
N SER A 98 5.40 2.17 -1.37
CA SER A 98 4.54 3.18 -1.97
C SER A 98 3.35 2.53 -2.67
N CYS A 99 2.14 2.67 -2.11
CA CYS A 99 0.90 2.19 -2.73
C CYS A 99 0.19 3.34 -3.45
N CYS A 100 -0.40 4.27 -2.71
CA CYS A 100 -1.17 5.39 -3.24
C CYS A 100 -0.55 6.70 -2.75
N ARG A 101 -0.39 7.67 -3.66
CA ARG A 101 0.13 9.00 -3.33
C ARG A 101 -0.73 10.07 -3.97
N THR A 102 -0.83 11.22 -3.32
CA THR A 102 -1.52 12.38 -3.86
C THR A 102 -0.72 12.94 -5.03
N VAL A 103 -1.34 13.06 -6.19
CA VAL A 103 -0.71 13.59 -7.41
C VAL A 103 -1.46 14.82 -7.90
N VAL A 104 -0.71 15.84 -8.24
CA VAL A 104 -1.24 17.06 -8.85
C VAL A 104 -0.35 17.49 -10.02
N THR A 105 -0.89 18.27 -10.95
CA THR A 105 -0.04 18.89 -11.98
C THR A 105 0.83 19.98 -11.35
N ARG A 106 2.04 20.20 -11.89
CA ARG A 106 2.93 21.27 -11.44
C ARG A 106 2.22 22.64 -11.45
N LYS A 107 1.48 22.94 -12.50
CA LYS A 107 0.69 24.17 -12.59
C LYS A 107 -0.31 24.30 -11.44
N TYR A 108 -1.03 23.22 -11.12
CA TYR A 108 -2.01 23.26 -10.01
C TYR A 108 -1.32 23.47 -8.66
N LEU A 109 -0.19 22.83 -8.43
CA LEU A 109 0.63 23.01 -7.24
C LEU A 109 1.05 24.47 -7.07
N GLU A 110 1.60 25.09 -8.12
CA GLU A 110 2.07 26.48 -8.08
C GLU A 110 0.92 27.49 -7.84
N GLU A 111 -0.24 27.26 -8.47
CA GLU A 111 -1.40 28.16 -8.35
C GLU A 111 -2.21 27.95 -7.06
N ASN A 112 -2.12 26.79 -6.40
CA ASN A 112 -3.01 26.39 -5.29
C ASN A 112 -2.25 25.84 -4.06
N ARG A 113 -0.98 26.18 -3.88
CA ARG A 113 -0.15 25.63 -2.81
C ARG A 113 -0.78 25.76 -1.43
N ASP A 114 -1.32 26.95 -1.08
CA ASP A 114 -1.94 27.21 0.21
C ASP A 114 -3.20 26.36 0.44
N LEU A 115 -3.95 26.06 -0.63
CA LEU A 115 -5.10 25.15 -0.55
C LEU A 115 -4.64 23.72 -0.31
N LEU A 116 -3.59 23.27 -0.98
CA LEU A 116 -3.03 21.92 -0.78
C LEU A 116 -2.50 21.72 0.64
N VAL A 117 -1.85 22.73 1.21
CA VAL A 117 -1.43 22.68 2.63
C VAL A 117 -2.63 22.55 3.56
N LYS A 118 -3.70 23.32 3.34
CA LYS A 118 -4.93 23.22 4.16
C LYS A 118 -5.58 21.84 4.04
N VAL A 119 -5.68 21.30 2.82
CA VAL A 119 -6.21 19.94 2.59
C VAL A 119 -5.34 18.90 3.32
N MET A 120 -4.01 19.06 3.27
CA MET A 120 -3.11 18.15 4.00
C MET A 120 -3.26 18.27 5.52
N VAL A 121 -3.46 19.47 6.07
CA VAL A 121 -3.79 19.67 7.50
C VAL A 121 -5.06 18.89 7.88
N ASP A 122 -6.11 18.97 7.05
CA ASP A 122 -7.36 18.23 7.31
C ASP A 122 -7.16 16.71 7.21
N LEU A 123 -6.36 16.24 6.26
CA LEU A 123 -6.01 14.82 6.12
C LEU A 123 -5.21 14.32 7.34
N LEU A 124 -4.24 15.08 7.84
CA LEU A 124 -3.47 14.74 9.04
C LEU A 124 -4.35 14.70 10.29
N ARG A 125 -5.30 15.61 10.41
CA ARG A 125 -6.32 15.58 11.48
C ARG A 125 -7.22 14.35 11.36
N GLY A 126 -7.60 13.97 10.14
CA GLY A 126 -8.33 12.73 9.88
C GLY A 126 -7.54 11.49 10.27
N GLU A 127 -6.24 11.46 9.98
CA GLU A 127 -5.34 10.38 10.38
C GLU A 127 -5.23 10.27 11.91
N GLN A 128 -5.08 11.40 12.62
CA GLN A 128 -5.10 11.43 14.09
C GLN A 128 -6.41 10.90 14.65
N TYR A 129 -7.54 11.37 14.10
CA TYR A 129 -8.87 10.92 14.53
C TYR A 129 -9.05 9.41 14.35
N TYR A 130 -8.66 8.88 13.19
CA TYR A 130 -8.70 7.46 12.89
C TYR A 130 -7.89 6.63 13.89
N ASN A 131 -6.66 7.06 14.21
CA ASN A 131 -5.80 6.35 15.15
C ASN A 131 -6.36 6.37 16.59
N ALA A 132 -7.05 7.43 16.96
CA ALA A 132 -7.64 7.57 18.30
C ALA A 132 -9.03 6.94 18.46
N ASN A 133 -9.78 6.72 17.35
CA ASN A 133 -11.20 6.36 17.37
C ASN A 133 -11.55 5.25 16.34
N HIS A 134 -10.79 4.16 16.33
CA HIS A 134 -10.94 3.08 15.34
C HIS A 134 -12.35 2.54 15.24
N ASP A 135 -13.01 2.20 16.36
CA ASP A 135 -14.36 1.62 16.37
C ASP A 135 -15.40 2.59 15.77
N GLU A 136 -15.29 3.89 16.06
CA GLU A 136 -16.17 4.90 15.51
C GLU A 136 -15.93 5.06 13.99
N CYS A 137 -14.67 4.99 13.55
CA CYS A 137 -14.32 5.03 12.13
C CYS A 137 -14.87 3.80 11.37
N VAL A 138 -14.91 2.64 12.01
CA VAL A 138 -15.59 1.45 11.44
C VAL A 138 -17.08 1.74 11.24
N ASP A 139 -17.78 2.29 12.24
CA ASP A 139 -19.19 2.61 12.14
C ASP A 139 -19.48 3.69 11.06
N ILE A 140 -18.62 4.71 10.95
CA ILE A 140 -18.68 5.71 9.87
C ILE A 140 -18.52 5.04 8.50
N MET A 141 -17.59 4.11 8.36
CA MET A 141 -17.34 3.39 7.11
C MET A 141 -18.53 2.50 6.74
N VAL A 142 -19.14 1.82 7.71
CA VAL A 142 -20.37 1.01 7.51
C VAL A 142 -21.50 1.88 6.97
N ASP A 143 -21.72 3.03 7.59
CA ASP A 143 -22.78 3.96 7.18
C ASP A 143 -22.51 4.55 5.77
N TYR A 144 -21.25 4.88 5.48
CA TYR A 144 -20.85 5.47 4.20
C TYR A 144 -20.89 4.46 3.04
N MET A 145 -20.41 3.24 3.26
CA MET A 145 -20.34 2.22 2.21
C MET A 145 -21.60 1.36 2.10
N GLY A 146 -22.41 1.29 3.15
CA GLY A 146 -23.60 0.43 3.19
C GLY A 146 -23.26 -1.07 3.17
N VAL A 147 -22.16 -1.48 3.80
CA VAL A 147 -21.68 -2.86 3.89
C VAL A 147 -21.71 -3.37 5.32
N ASP A 148 -21.55 -4.69 5.49
CA ASP A 148 -21.56 -5.32 6.81
C ASP A 148 -20.42 -4.82 7.70
N LYS A 149 -20.70 -4.61 8.98
CA LYS A 149 -19.72 -4.18 9.98
C LYS A 149 -18.53 -5.15 10.06
N ALA A 150 -18.79 -6.46 10.04
CA ALA A 150 -17.73 -7.46 10.07
C ALA A 150 -16.77 -7.37 8.87
N TYR A 151 -17.25 -6.93 7.71
CA TYR A 151 -16.38 -6.63 6.57
C TYR A 151 -15.46 -5.43 6.86
N CYS A 152 -15.99 -4.32 7.36
CA CYS A 152 -15.19 -3.14 7.71
C CYS A 152 -14.17 -3.46 8.81
N GLU A 153 -14.59 -4.14 9.88
CA GLU A 153 -13.70 -4.56 10.97
C GLU A 153 -12.55 -5.44 10.48
N SER A 154 -12.83 -6.37 9.57
CA SER A 154 -11.83 -7.34 9.09
C SER A 154 -10.64 -6.70 8.37
N TYR A 155 -10.84 -5.52 7.77
CA TYR A 155 -9.75 -4.85 7.08
C TYR A 155 -9.26 -3.60 7.81
N MET A 156 -10.14 -2.80 8.43
CA MET A 156 -9.74 -1.58 9.13
C MET A 156 -8.98 -1.87 10.44
N ASN A 157 -9.32 -2.96 11.13
CA ASN A 157 -8.63 -3.40 12.35
C ASN A 157 -7.48 -4.37 12.06
N ASN A 158 -7.14 -4.60 10.79
CA ASN A 158 -6.00 -5.44 10.42
C ASN A 158 -4.69 -4.68 10.65
N GLU A 159 -3.73 -5.28 11.34
CA GLU A 159 -2.43 -4.67 11.65
C GLU A 159 -1.59 -4.30 10.41
N HIS A 160 -1.88 -4.93 9.26
CA HIS A 160 -1.25 -4.62 7.97
C HIS A 160 -1.98 -3.52 7.19
N PHE A 161 -3.12 -3.00 7.71
CA PHE A 161 -3.81 -1.86 7.12
C PHE A 161 -3.44 -0.60 7.90
N LYS A 162 -2.81 0.34 7.23
CA LYS A 162 -2.41 1.62 7.81
C LYS A 162 -2.84 2.76 6.90
N ILE A 163 -3.45 3.78 7.48
CA ILE A 163 -3.65 5.06 6.83
C ILE A 163 -2.42 5.92 7.14
N SER A 164 -1.79 6.45 6.11
CA SER A 164 -0.68 7.39 6.25
C SER A 164 -0.71 8.39 5.10
N ASN A 165 -0.60 9.66 5.45
CA ASN A 165 -0.50 10.77 4.49
C ASN A 165 0.96 11.15 4.19
N ASP A 166 1.94 10.48 4.79
CA ASP A 166 3.36 10.71 4.54
C ASP A 166 3.70 10.52 3.06
N PRO A 167 4.48 11.41 2.44
CA PRO A 167 4.86 11.30 1.04
C PRO A 167 5.62 10.02 0.70
N LEU A 168 6.36 9.45 1.67
CA LEU A 168 7.22 8.28 1.47
C LEU A 168 8.16 8.45 0.27
N ARG A 169 8.90 9.56 0.23
CA ARG A 169 9.79 9.92 -0.88
C ARG A 169 10.73 8.79 -1.24
N ASN A 170 11.37 8.21 -0.24
CA ASN A 170 12.35 7.14 -0.45
C ASN A 170 11.71 5.88 -1.05
N ALA A 171 10.46 5.54 -0.65
CA ALA A 171 9.72 4.41 -1.21
C ALA A 171 9.25 4.67 -2.65
N VAL A 172 8.91 5.91 -3.01
CA VAL A 172 8.58 6.30 -4.38
C VAL A 172 9.78 6.15 -5.29
N ILE A 173 10.96 6.65 -4.87
CA ILE A 173 12.22 6.51 -5.61
C ILE A 173 12.60 5.04 -5.80
N ASP A 174 12.46 4.24 -4.74
CA ASP A 174 12.76 2.82 -4.76
C ASP A 174 11.85 2.05 -5.71
N THR A 175 10.54 2.37 -5.70
CA THR A 175 9.57 1.83 -6.66
C THR A 175 9.96 2.18 -8.09
N TRP A 176 10.26 3.45 -8.37
CA TRP A 176 10.72 3.90 -9.68
C TRP A 176 11.95 3.14 -10.17
N ASN A 177 12.98 3.04 -9.33
CA ASN A 177 14.21 2.35 -9.64
C ASN A 177 14.00 0.84 -9.89
N THR A 178 13.06 0.23 -9.18
CA THR A 178 12.69 -1.18 -9.39
C THR A 178 11.99 -1.35 -10.73
N LEU A 179 11.04 -0.48 -11.07
CA LEU A 179 10.35 -0.50 -12.36
C LEU A 179 11.29 -0.21 -13.54
N ASP A 180 12.30 0.63 -13.35
CA ASP A 180 13.34 0.86 -14.37
C ASP A 180 14.18 -0.41 -14.60
N LYS A 181 14.67 -1.02 -13.53
CA LYS A 181 15.46 -2.26 -13.61
C LYS A 181 14.70 -3.42 -14.25
N THR A 182 13.40 -3.48 -14.07
CA THR A 182 12.53 -4.51 -14.64
C THR A 182 12.01 -4.17 -16.03
N GLY A 183 12.33 -2.98 -16.55
CA GLY A 183 11.93 -2.55 -17.89
C GLY A 183 10.46 -2.15 -18.04
N PHE A 184 9.77 -1.89 -16.93
CA PHE A 184 8.35 -1.46 -16.95
C PHE A 184 8.16 0.05 -17.10
N LEU A 185 9.22 0.85 -16.98
CA LEU A 185 9.11 2.27 -17.29
C LEU A 185 9.01 2.45 -18.81
N PRO A 186 8.06 3.25 -19.30
CA PRO A 186 7.94 3.54 -20.73
C PRO A 186 9.14 4.35 -21.23
N ASP A 187 9.42 4.28 -22.53
CA ASP A 187 10.52 5.03 -23.14
C ASP A 187 10.48 6.54 -22.86
N THR A 188 9.28 7.09 -22.70
CA THR A 188 9.07 8.51 -22.36
C THR A 188 9.53 8.86 -20.94
N ALA A 189 9.80 7.89 -20.09
CA ALA A 189 10.28 8.10 -18.73
C ALA A 189 11.81 8.08 -18.60
N LYS A 190 12.54 7.69 -19.67
CA LYS A 190 14.02 7.52 -19.61
C LYS A 190 14.80 8.79 -19.24
N ASP A 191 14.26 9.96 -19.58
CA ASP A 191 14.88 11.26 -19.31
C ASP A 191 14.26 11.94 -18.06
N ILE A 192 13.42 11.25 -17.31
CA ILE A 192 12.77 11.79 -16.12
C ILE A 192 13.61 11.43 -14.89
N ASN A 193 14.05 12.47 -14.16
CA ASN A 193 14.52 12.30 -12.80
C ASN A 193 13.32 12.35 -11.85
N ILE A 194 12.94 11.22 -11.27
CA ILE A 194 11.76 11.10 -10.40
C ILE A 194 11.84 12.05 -9.20
N GLU A 195 13.02 12.36 -8.69
CA GLU A 195 13.21 13.24 -7.54
C GLU A 195 12.70 14.67 -7.81
N ASP A 196 12.75 15.14 -9.08
CA ASP A 196 12.24 16.44 -9.49
C ASP A 196 10.69 16.49 -9.54
N HIS A 197 10.04 15.34 -9.34
CA HIS A 197 8.60 15.16 -9.37
C HIS A 197 7.99 14.80 -8.00
N ILE A 198 8.80 14.80 -6.95
CA ILE A 198 8.36 14.56 -5.58
C ILE A 198 8.50 15.86 -4.78
N ASP A 199 7.40 16.36 -4.26
CA ASP A 199 7.37 17.55 -3.38
C ASP A 199 6.87 17.14 -2.00
N THR A 200 7.76 17.12 -1.02
CA THR A 200 7.43 16.80 0.38
C THR A 200 7.05 18.03 1.19
N SER A 201 7.28 19.24 0.64
CA SER A 201 7.12 20.50 1.37
C SER A 201 5.68 20.81 1.80
N ILE A 202 4.68 20.30 1.06
CA ILE A 202 3.26 20.45 1.42
C ILE A 202 2.96 19.69 2.73
N TYR A 203 3.43 18.45 2.81
CA TYR A 203 3.26 17.62 4.01
C TYR A 203 4.04 18.21 5.20
N GLU A 204 5.30 18.56 5.00
CA GLU A 204 6.17 19.14 6.04
C GLU A 204 5.55 20.40 6.66
N GLU A 205 5.07 21.32 5.80
CA GLU A 205 4.41 22.56 6.27
C GLU A 205 3.10 22.24 7.01
N ALA A 206 2.26 21.34 6.48
CA ALA A 206 1.02 20.96 7.12
C ALA A 206 1.25 20.27 8.47
N LEU A 207 2.24 19.38 8.54
CA LEU A 207 2.64 18.71 9.78
C LEU A 207 3.12 19.73 10.84
N ALA A 208 3.95 20.71 10.44
CA ALA A 208 4.41 21.77 11.34
C ALA A 208 3.25 22.59 11.87
N GLN A 209 2.26 22.96 11.04
CA GLN A 209 1.04 23.66 11.47
C GLN A 209 0.19 22.80 12.43
N CYS A 210 0.08 21.49 12.18
CA CYS A 210 -0.63 20.58 13.07
C CYS A 210 0.07 20.46 14.43
N ILE A 211 1.39 20.34 14.45
CA ILE A 211 2.18 20.27 15.69
C ILE A 211 2.02 21.57 16.49
N GLU A 212 2.13 22.73 15.84
CA GLU A 212 1.95 24.03 16.50
C GLU A 212 0.55 24.18 17.13
N LYS A 213 -0.47 23.76 16.40
CA LYS A 213 -1.86 24.02 16.80
C LYS A 213 -2.47 22.93 17.69
N TYR A 214 -2.09 21.68 17.46
CA TYR A 214 -2.71 20.50 18.05
C TYR A 214 -1.72 19.57 18.77
N GLY A 215 -0.44 19.94 18.84
CA GLY A 215 0.61 19.11 19.41
C GLY A 215 0.34 18.69 20.87
N ASP A 216 -0.29 19.57 21.66
CA ASP A 216 -0.66 19.28 23.05
C ASP A 216 -1.85 18.30 23.19
N GLU A 217 -2.65 18.09 22.13
CA GLU A 217 -3.78 17.16 22.15
C GLU A 217 -3.31 15.70 22.12
N ASP A 218 -2.26 15.39 21.36
CA ASP A 218 -1.67 14.07 21.22
C ASP A 218 -0.18 14.17 20.86
N PRO A 219 0.69 14.47 21.84
CA PRO A 219 2.11 14.66 21.58
C PRO A 219 2.82 13.42 21.02
N GLU A 220 2.36 12.23 21.40
CA GLU A 220 2.96 10.96 20.92
C GLU A 220 2.71 10.77 19.43
N PHE A 221 1.47 10.96 18.99
CA PHE A 221 1.09 10.86 17.58
C PHE A 221 1.86 11.87 16.71
N TRP A 222 1.83 13.15 17.08
CA TRP A 222 2.46 14.20 16.27
C TRP A 222 3.98 14.08 16.19
N ASN A 223 4.63 13.73 17.30
CA ASN A 223 6.08 13.47 17.31
C ASN A 223 6.41 12.19 16.53
N GLY A 224 5.54 11.19 16.59
CA GLY A 224 5.68 9.96 15.78
C GLY A 224 5.66 10.26 14.29
N LEU A 225 4.71 11.08 13.81
CA LEU A 225 4.65 11.49 12.41
C LEU A 225 5.91 12.28 11.98
N LYS A 226 6.41 13.19 12.86
CA LYS A 226 7.62 13.95 12.56
C LYS A 226 8.84 13.06 12.46
N THR A 227 9.00 12.13 13.37
CA THR A 227 10.11 11.16 13.34
C THR A 227 10.02 10.29 12.08
N PHE A 228 8.82 9.79 11.78
CA PHE A 228 8.60 8.97 10.59
C PHE A 228 8.91 9.73 9.30
N PHE A 229 8.48 10.99 9.19
CA PHE A 229 8.79 11.84 8.04
C PHE A 229 10.32 12.03 7.87
N ASP A 230 11.04 12.31 8.95
CA ASP A 230 12.49 12.52 8.92
C ASP A 230 13.27 11.26 8.49
N GLU A 231 12.72 10.08 8.75
CA GLU A 231 13.34 8.79 8.39
C GLU A 231 13.05 8.34 6.95
N HIS A 232 11.93 8.78 6.36
CA HIS A 232 11.42 8.22 5.09
C HIS A 232 11.40 9.21 3.93
N ASN A 233 11.79 10.47 4.14
CA ASN A 233 11.81 11.54 3.15
C ASN A 233 13.16 12.29 3.11
#